data_6ba8e7cc283a5c03252f800b14aabefc
#
_entry.id   6ba8e7cc283a5c03252f800b14aabefc
#
_cell.length_a   1.000
_cell.length_b   1.000
_cell.length_c   1.000
_cell.angle_alpha   90.00
_cell.angle_beta   90.00
_cell.angle_gamma   90.00
#
_symmetry.space_group_name_H-M   'P 1'
#
loop_
_entity.id
_entity.type
_entity.pdbx_description
1 polymer ?
#
loop_
_entity_poly.entity_id
_entity_poly.type
_entity_poly.pdbx_seq_one_letter_code
_entity_poly.pdbx_strand_id
1 'polypeptide(L)'
;MEERIRSLELDMKSASGEGLENMLEEYSRLTHQFELEGGYACRSEITGVLKGLGFAEEEFSKPINALSGGQKTRVSLGKLLLTKPDILLLDEPTNHLDMESIAWLETYLRNYSGAVIIVAHDRYFLDRVVTKIIELDMGHCTVFSGNYSAYSDKKAMLRDAAIRAYLNQQQEIRHQEAVIAKLKSFNREKSIKRAESREKMLDKIERLEKPTQANDSMDIRLEPDVVSGNDVLTVTDLSKSFDTQTLFTNVDFEIKRGERVAIIGNNGTGKTTLLKIINGIIPADSGQIRLGSKVHIGYYDQEHQVLHMDKTLFQEIQDTYPNMNNTQIRNTLAAFLFTGDDVFKLIRDLSGGERGRVSLAKLMLSDANFLLLDEPF
;
A
#
# COMPACT_ATOMS: atom_id res chain seq x y z
N MET A 1 37.74 -11.95 -3.93
CA MET A 1 38.30 -13.22 -3.41
C MET A 1 38.06 -14.35 -4.40
N GLU A 2 36.84 -14.66 -4.82
CA GLU A 2 36.51 -15.75 -5.79
C GLU A 2 37.30 -15.66 -7.12
N GLU A 3 37.39 -14.47 -7.72
CA GLU A 3 38.18 -14.26 -8.95
C GLU A 3 39.68 -14.53 -8.73
N ARG A 4 40.19 -14.19 -7.57
CA ARG A 4 41.59 -14.45 -7.24
C ARG A 4 41.87 -15.95 -7.04
N ILE A 5 40.94 -16.65 -6.37
CA ILE A 5 40.99 -18.12 -6.22
C ILE A 5 41.02 -18.80 -7.61
N ARG A 6 40.11 -18.40 -8.52
CA ARG A 6 40.06 -18.91 -9.89
C ARG A 6 41.34 -18.58 -10.70
N SER A 7 41.88 -17.34 -10.56
CA SER A 7 43.08 -17.01 -11.27
C SER A 7 44.27 -17.86 -10.77
N LEU A 8 44.37 -18.07 -9.45
CA LEU A 8 45.39 -18.94 -8.87
C LEU A 8 45.26 -20.40 -9.36
N GLU A 9 44.04 -20.94 -9.49
CA GLU A 9 43.81 -22.28 -10.05
C GLU A 9 44.29 -22.42 -11.50
N LEU A 10 44.18 -21.38 -12.30
CA LEU A 10 44.67 -21.35 -13.67
C LEU A 10 46.20 -21.17 -13.70
N ASP A 11 46.76 -20.28 -12.92
CA ASP A 11 48.20 -19.95 -12.89
C ASP A 11 48.99 -21.10 -12.33
N MET A 12 48.48 -21.85 -11.33
CA MET A 12 49.13 -23.04 -10.77
C MET A 12 49.30 -24.19 -11.78
N LYS A 13 48.44 -24.25 -12.85
CA LYS A 13 48.59 -25.25 -13.89
C LYS A 13 49.84 -25.11 -14.73
N SER A 14 50.41 -23.92 -14.80
CA SER A 14 51.61 -23.57 -15.58
C SER A 14 52.82 -23.25 -14.72
N ALA A 15 52.68 -23.17 -13.41
CA ALA A 15 53.75 -22.82 -12.47
C ALA A 15 54.56 -24.05 -12.01
N SER A 16 55.84 -23.87 -11.70
CA SER A 16 56.74 -24.89 -11.16
C SER A 16 57.73 -24.30 -10.18
N GLY A 17 58.24 -25.10 -9.24
CA GLY A 17 59.22 -24.69 -8.22
C GLY A 17 58.67 -23.78 -7.12
N GLU A 18 59.54 -22.89 -6.59
CA GLU A 18 59.24 -21.98 -5.46
C GLU A 18 58.03 -21.07 -5.72
N GLY A 19 57.75 -20.74 -7.01
CA GLY A 19 56.57 -19.99 -7.40
C GLY A 19 55.27 -20.75 -7.20
N LEU A 20 55.26 -22.07 -7.39
CA LEU A 20 54.10 -22.93 -7.15
C LEU A 20 53.79 -23.07 -5.66
N GLU A 21 54.83 -23.18 -4.79
CA GLU A 21 54.60 -23.28 -3.32
C GLU A 21 53.96 -22.01 -2.77
N ASN A 22 54.43 -20.83 -3.17
CA ASN A 22 53.82 -19.56 -2.76
C ASN A 22 52.37 -19.42 -3.22
N MET A 23 52.04 -19.85 -4.46
CA MET A 23 50.67 -19.85 -4.97
C MET A 23 49.75 -20.84 -4.23
N LEU A 24 50.27 -22.00 -3.82
CA LEU A 24 49.54 -22.99 -3.04
C LEU A 24 49.20 -22.47 -1.62
N GLU A 25 50.14 -21.78 -0.97
CA GLU A 25 49.91 -21.14 0.33
C GLU A 25 48.84 -20.04 0.21
N GLU A 26 48.96 -19.15 -0.79
CA GLU A 26 47.95 -18.11 -1.05
C GLU A 26 46.58 -18.71 -1.35
N TYR A 27 46.53 -19.73 -2.19
CA TYR A 27 45.29 -20.46 -2.53
C TYR A 27 44.63 -21.08 -1.29
N SER A 28 45.41 -21.82 -0.50
CA SER A 28 44.90 -22.45 0.72
C SER A 28 44.34 -21.45 1.71
N ARG A 29 45.06 -20.31 1.93
CA ARG A 29 44.62 -19.26 2.81
C ARG A 29 43.32 -18.60 2.31
N LEU A 30 43.28 -18.25 1.03
CA LEU A 30 42.08 -17.61 0.43
C LEU A 30 40.90 -18.54 0.39
N THR A 31 41.07 -19.83 0.10
CA THR A 31 40.02 -20.82 0.08
C THR A 31 39.42 -21.04 1.48
N HIS A 32 40.32 -21.15 2.48
CA HIS A 32 39.86 -21.29 3.87
C HIS A 32 39.13 -20.06 4.38
N GLN A 33 39.59 -18.86 4.02
CA GLN A 33 38.91 -17.62 4.36
C GLN A 33 37.56 -17.51 3.64
N PHE A 34 37.48 -17.92 2.35
CA PHE A 34 36.27 -17.94 1.56
C PHE A 34 35.23 -18.91 2.11
N GLU A 35 35.67 -20.06 2.62
CA GLU A 35 34.80 -21.00 3.32
C GLU A 35 34.27 -20.42 4.64
N LEU A 36 35.12 -19.82 5.47
CA LEU A 36 34.72 -19.20 6.74
C LEU A 36 33.72 -18.06 6.53
N GLU A 37 33.87 -17.30 5.46
CA GLU A 37 32.95 -16.22 5.08
C GLU A 37 31.69 -16.73 4.36
N GLY A 38 31.51 -18.05 4.22
CA GLY A 38 30.34 -18.65 3.55
C GLY A 38 30.30 -18.41 2.03
N GLY A 39 31.43 -18.18 1.39
CA GLY A 39 31.53 -17.78 -0.02
C GLY A 39 30.87 -18.78 -1.00
N TYR A 40 30.93 -20.08 -0.72
CA TYR A 40 30.28 -21.11 -1.53
C TYR A 40 28.76 -21.08 -1.40
N ALA A 41 28.22 -20.68 -0.24
CA ALA A 41 26.78 -20.53 -0.01
C ALA A 41 26.22 -19.24 -0.64
N CYS A 42 27.06 -18.23 -0.86
CA CYS A 42 26.68 -16.89 -1.32
C CYS A 42 25.85 -16.93 -2.64
N ARG A 43 26.29 -17.71 -3.63
CA ARG A 43 25.57 -17.84 -4.90
C ARG A 43 24.20 -18.49 -4.72
N SER A 44 24.13 -19.52 -3.87
CA SER A 44 22.87 -20.19 -3.57
C SER A 44 21.91 -19.27 -2.85
N GLU A 45 22.40 -18.49 -1.88
CA GLU A 45 21.59 -17.48 -1.17
C GLU A 45 21.08 -16.39 -2.11
N ILE A 46 21.94 -15.84 -3.00
CA ILE A 46 21.56 -14.85 -4.02
C ILE A 46 20.45 -15.43 -4.91
N THR A 47 20.66 -16.64 -5.44
CA THR A 47 19.70 -17.32 -6.30
C THR A 47 18.37 -17.54 -5.56
N GLY A 48 18.43 -17.97 -4.30
CA GLY A 48 17.24 -18.20 -3.47
C GLY A 48 16.46 -16.93 -3.22
N VAL A 49 17.14 -15.82 -2.89
CA VAL A 49 16.49 -14.51 -2.68
C VAL A 49 15.90 -13.95 -3.96
N LEU A 50 16.62 -14.03 -5.11
CA LEU A 50 16.08 -13.54 -6.37
C LEU A 50 14.88 -14.35 -6.84
N LYS A 51 14.92 -15.68 -6.74
CA LYS A 51 13.76 -16.55 -7.05
C LYS A 51 12.58 -16.24 -6.10
N GLY A 52 12.85 -16.10 -4.82
CA GLY A 52 11.84 -15.75 -3.83
C GLY A 52 11.18 -14.38 -4.09
N LEU A 53 11.90 -13.46 -4.70
CA LEU A 53 11.37 -12.16 -5.13
C LEU A 53 10.78 -12.17 -6.56
N GLY A 54 10.55 -13.37 -7.14
CA GLY A 54 9.84 -13.54 -8.40
C GLY A 54 10.67 -13.24 -9.65
N PHE A 55 12.02 -13.39 -9.60
CA PHE A 55 12.86 -13.34 -10.77
C PHE A 55 13.08 -14.73 -11.37
N ALA A 56 12.93 -14.86 -12.67
CA ALA A 56 13.33 -16.06 -13.41
C ALA A 56 14.86 -16.12 -13.56
N GLU A 57 15.42 -17.34 -13.71
CA GLU A 57 16.89 -17.50 -13.81
C GLU A 57 17.48 -16.78 -15.04
N GLU A 58 16.72 -16.70 -16.14
CA GLU A 58 17.10 -15.99 -17.36
C GLU A 58 17.26 -14.48 -17.13
N GLU A 59 16.61 -13.94 -16.10
CA GLU A 59 16.66 -12.52 -15.77
C GLU A 59 17.88 -12.12 -14.94
N PHE A 60 18.57 -13.07 -14.32
CA PHE A 60 19.72 -12.80 -13.43
C PHE A 60 20.90 -12.14 -14.15
N SER A 61 21.03 -12.34 -15.45
CA SER A 61 22.07 -11.73 -16.29
C SER A 61 21.67 -10.38 -16.89
N LYS A 62 20.42 -9.93 -16.69
CA LYS A 62 19.96 -8.65 -17.24
C LYS A 62 20.67 -7.47 -16.56
N PRO A 63 21.13 -6.46 -17.31
CA PRO A 63 21.70 -5.27 -16.71
C PRO A 63 20.61 -4.49 -15.95
N ILE A 64 20.96 -3.90 -14.80
CA ILE A 64 20.02 -3.17 -13.91
C ILE A 64 19.28 -2.05 -14.65
N ASN A 65 19.91 -1.41 -15.63
CA ASN A 65 19.31 -0.33 -16.41
C ASN A 65 18.12 -0.82 -17.27
N ALA A 66 18.11 -2.09 -17.66
CA ALA A 66 17.03 -2.69 -18.44
C ALA A 66 15.83 -3.17 -17.60
N LEU A 67 15.94 -3.11 -16.27
CA LEU A 67 14.88 -3.50 -15.34
C LEU A 67 13.82 -2.42 -15.22
N SER A 68 12.56 -2.83 -15.05
CA SER A 68 11.46 -1.94 -14.70
C SER A 68 11.63 -1.33 -13.30
N GLY A 69 10.86 -0.28 -12.97
CA GLY A 69 10.88 0.35 -11.65
C GLY A 69 10.62 -0.66 -10.52
N GLY A 70 9.57 -1.46 -10.63
CA GLY A 70 9.23 -2.49 -9.65
C GLY A 70 10.30 -3.59 -9.55
N GLN A 71 10.91 -4.00 -10.66
CA GLN A 71 12.04 -4.95 -10.63
C GLN A 71 13.26 -4.35 -9.92
N LYS A 72 13.58 -3.07 -10.12
CA LYS A 72 14.67 -2.39 -9.40
C LYS A 72 14.41 -2.35 -7.90
N THR A 73 13.18 -2.07 -7.49
CA THR A 73 12.78 -2.09 -6.07
C THR A 73 12.97 -3.48 -5.46
N ARG A 74 12.55 -4.54 -6.18
CA ARG A 74 12.73 -5.93 -5.73
C ARG A 74 14.21 -6.32 -5.60
N VAL A 75 15.06 -5.92 -6.55
CA VAL A 75 16.52 -6.14 -6.46
C VAL A 75 17.12 -5.40 -5.26
N SER A 76 16.69 -4.16 -5.01
CA SER A 76 17.14 -3.37 -3.84
C SER A 76 16.74 -4.03 -2.53
N LEU A 77 15.50 -4.55 -2.44
CA LEU A 77 15.04 -5.35 -1.30
C LEU A 77 15.90 -6.60 -1.14
N GLY A 78 16.14 -7.37 -2.21
CA GLY A 78 16.97 -8.57 -2.18
C GLY A 78 18.39 -8.28 -1.70
N LYS A 79 19.00 -7.20 -2.18
CA LYS A 79 20.32 -6.75 -1.71
C LYS A 79 20.30 -6.46 -0.21
N LEU A 80 19.28 -5.76 0.30
CA LEU A 80 19.13 -5.45 1.72
C LEU A 80 18.98 -6.73 2.55
N LEU A 81 18.17 -7.68 2.12
CA LEU A 81 17.97 -8.96 2.82
C LEU A 81 19.25 -9.79 2.89
N LEU A 82 20.04 -9.80 1.82
CA LEU A 82 21.32 -10.53 1.76
C LEU A 82 22.41 -9.92 2.68
N THR A 83 22.34 -8.62 3.01
CA THR A 83 23.29 -7.99 3.95
C THR A 83 23.06 -8.40 5.39
N LYS A 84 21.90 -8.97 5.72
CA LYS A 84 21.50 -9.50 7.05
C LYS A 84 21.84 -8.52 8.20
N PRO A 85 21.40 -7.23 8.14
CA PRO A 85 21.70 -6.26 9.19
C PRO A 85 21.02 -6.65 10.52
N ASP A 86 21.54 -6.18 11.66
CA ASP A 86 20.93 -6.41 12.97
C ASP A 86 19.52 -5.81 13.10
N ILE A 87 19.27 -4.70 12.38
CA ILE A 87 17.98 -4.02 12.33
C ILE A 87 17.60 -3.79 10.87
N LEU A 88 16.46 -4.29 10.47
CA LEU A 88 15.88 -4.17 9.15
C LEU A 88 14.69 -3.21 9.19
N LEU A 89 14.74 -2.14 8.40
CA LEU A 89 13.66 -1.15 8.27
C LEU A 89 13.03 -1.29 6.87
N LEU A 90 11.74 -1.61 6.84
CA LEU A 90 10.99 -1.84 5.61
C LEU A 90 9.78 -0.90 5.53
N ASP A 91 9.71 -0.15 4.45
CA ASP A 91 8.57 0.73 4.13
C ASP A 91 7.83 0.16 2.91
N GLU A 92 6.58 -0.24 3.10
CA GLU A 92 5.71 -0.88 2.10
C GLU A 92 6.40 -2.00 1.28
N PRO A 93 6.99 -3.03 1.95
CA PRO A 93 7.82 -4.03 1.26
C PRO A 93 7.02 -4.95 0.34
N THR A 94 5.70 -5.01 0.46
CA THR A 94 4.80 -5.81 -0.37
C THR A 94 4.48 -5.17 -1.70
N ASN A 95 4.75 -3.87 -1.86
CA ASN A 95 4.51 -3.17 -3.12
C ASN A 95 5.32 -3.79 -4.26
N HIS A 96 4.68 -3.98 -5.41
CA HIS A 96 5.26 -4.60 -6.61
C HIS A 96 5.65 -6.09 -6.47
N LEU A 97 5.26 -6.77 -5.37
CA LEU A 97 5.40 -8.21 -5.21
C LEU A 97 4.11 -8.92 -5.65
N ASP A 98 4.27 -10.09 -6.27
CA ASP A 98 3.16 -11.00 -6.49
C ASP A 98 2.90 -11.86 -5.24
N MET A 99 1.81 -12.62 -5.25
CA MET A 99 1.39 -13.40 -4.07
C MET A 99 2.44 -14.44 -3.64
N GLU A 100 3.16 -15.03 -4.58
CA GLU A 100 4.20 -16.02 -4.29
C GLU A 100 5.40 -15.36 -3.61
N SER A 101 5.82 -14.21 -4.12
CA SER A 101 6.91 -13.41 -3.56
C SER A 101 6.55 -12.86 -2.17
N ILE A 102 5.30 -12.45 -1.95
CA ILE A 102 4.81 -12.04 -0.62
C ILE A 102 4.88 -13.22 0.37
N ALA A 103 4.39 -14.40 0.00
CA ALA A 103 4.43 -15.59 0.85
C ALA A 103 5.87 -16.02 1.18
N TRP A 104 6.79 -15.88 0.23
CA TRP A 104 8.21 -16.11 0.46
C TRP A 104 8.79 -15.06 1.44
N LEU A 105 8.49 -13.78 1.24
CA LEU A 105 8.96 -12.69 2.11
C LEU A 105 8.44 -12.84 3.55
N GLU A 106 7.16 -13.21 3.73
CA GLU A 106 6.58 -13.55 5.03
C GLU A 106 7.41 -14.62 5.74
N THR A 107 7.73 -15.69 5.02
CA THR A 107 8.53 -16.81 5.57
C THR A 107 9.95 -16.37 5.91
N TYR A 108 10.57 -15.57 5.07
CA TYR A 108 11.90 -15.03 5.28
C TYR A 108 11.95 -14.14 6.54
N LEU A 109 11.04 -13.18 6.65
CA LEU A 109 11.01 -12.22 7.78
C LEU A 109 10.65 -12.88 9.11
N ARG A 110 9.80 -13.91 9.11
CA ARG A 110 9.50 -14.69 10.33
C ARG A 110 10.71 -15.44 10.87
N ASN A 111 11.63 -15.86 10.00
CA ASN A 111 12.85 -16.56 10.34
C ASN A 111 14.06 -15.65 10.47
N TYR A 112 13.85 -14.32 10.31
CA TYR A 112 14.94 -13.36 10.42
C TYR A 112 15.46 -13.27 11.85
N SER A 113 16.78 -13.33 12.03
CA SER A 113 17.42 -13.35 13.36
C SER A 113 17.54 -11.97 14.01
N GLY A 114 17.56 -10.90 13.20
CA GLY A 114 17.65 -9.51 13.65
C GLY A 114 16.27 -8.92 13.98
N ALA A 115 16.24 -7.68 14.40
CA ALA A 115 15.01 -6.92 14.61
C ALA A 115 14.45 -6.41 13.27
N VAL A 116 13.13 -6.47 13.10
CA VAL A 116 12.46 -5.98 11.89
C VAL A 116 11.41 -4.93 12.27
N ILE A 117 11.46 -3.78 11.64
CA ILE A 117 10.45 -2.71 11.74
C ILE A 117 9.83 -2.55 10.36
N ILE A 118 8.51 -2.67 10.30
CA ILE A 118 7.76 -2.66 9.04
C ILE A 118 6.68 -1.58 9.11
N VAL A 119 6.60 -0.77 8.07
CA VAL A 119 5.44 0.05 7.76
C VAL A 119 4.75 -0.59 6.57
N ALA A 120 3.48 -0.98 6.69
CA ALA A 120 2.71 -1.57 5.60
C ALA A 120 1.21 -1.36 5.79
N HIS A 121 0.48 -1.29 4.67
CA HIS A 121 -0.98 -1.23 4.64
C HIS A 121 -1.63 -2.61 4.53
N ASP A 122 -0.89 -3.62 4.13
CA ASP A 122 -1.36 -5.00 4.02
C ASP A 122 -1.55 -5.63 5.40
N ARG A 123 -2.80 -5.67 5.85
CA ARG A 123 -3.19 -6.23 7.16
C ARG A 123 -2.90 -7.72 7.27
N TYR A 124 -3.05 -8.46 6.17
CA TYR A 124 -2.81 -9.90 6.13
C TYR A 124 -1.32 -10.21 6.28
N PHE A 125 -0.47 -9.48 5.58
CA PHE A 125 0.97 -9.56 5.73
C PHE A 125 1.42 -9.22 7.15
N LEU A 126 0.92 -8.10 7.71
CA LEU A 126 1.23 -7.71 9.09
C LEU A 126 0.77 -8.78 10.10
N ASP A 127 -0.42 -9.36 9.91
CA ASP A 127 -0.94 -10.37 10.82
C ASP A 127 -0.06 -11.63 10.92
N ARG A 128 0.63 -11.96 9.83
CA ARG A 128 1.53 -13.12 9.76
C ARG A 128 2.95 -12.89 10.24
N VAL A 129 3.45 -11.65 10.07
CA VAL A 129 4.88 -11.35 10.28
C VAL A 129 5.13 -10.69 11.63
N VAL A 130 4.25 -9.77 12.09
CA VAL A 130 4.55 -8.96 13.25
C VAL A 130 4.12 -9.59 14.56
N THR A 131 4.88 -9.32 15.62
CA THR A 131 4.59 -9.72 17.00
C THR A 131 4.26 -8.56 17.92
N LYS A 132 4.40 -7.34 17.42
CA LYS A 132 4.14 -6.09 18.13
C LYS A 132 3.72 -5.03 17.13
N ILE A 133 2.75 -4.19 17.50
CA ILE A 133 2.30 -3.06 16.68
C ILE A 133 2.53 -1.76 17.45
N ILE A 134 3.07 -0.78 16.77
CA ILE A 134 3.24 0.59 17.24
C ILE A 134 2.27 1.45 16.44
N GLU A 135 1.26 1.98 17.12
CA GLU A 135 0.31 2.90 16.54
C GLU A 135 0.72 4.33 16.80
N LEU A 136 0.76 5.14 15.75
CA LEU A 136 0.97 6.58 15.81
C LEU A 136 -0.33 7.28 15.42
N ASP A 137 -0.98 7.94 16.38
CA ASP A 137 -2.24 8.65 16.16
C ASP A 137 -2.22 10.00 16.87
N MET A 138 -2.53 11.09 16.14
CA MET A 138 -2.61 12.46 16.67
C MET A 138 -1.42 12.86 17.57
N GLY A 139 -0.21 12.44 17.20
CA GLY A 139 1.02 12.71 17.99
C GLY A 139 1.22 11.81 19.21
N HIS A 140 0.34 10.86 19.44
CA HIS A 140 0.46 9.85 20.48
C HIS A 140 0.99 8.55 19.91
N CYS A 141 1.83 7.87 20.70
CA CYS A 141 2.39 6.58 20.35
C CYS A 141 1.87 5.53 21.33
N THR A 142 1.19 4.50 20.81
CA THR A 142 0.68 3.40 21.64
C THR A 142 1.25 2.08 21.14
N VAL A 143 1.69 1.24 22.07
CA VAL A 143 2.31 -0.06 21.76
C VAL A 143 1.37 -1.19 22.12
N PHE A 144 1.12 -2.09 21.19
CA PHE A 144 0.31 -3.28 21.34
C PHE A 144 1.17 -4.54 21.14
N SER A 145 1.08 -5.49 22.06
CA SER A 145 1.69 -6.80 21.87
C SER A 145 0.71 -7.72 21.14
N GLY A 146 1.22 -8.48 20.18
CA GLY A 146 0.46 -9.38 19.33
C GLY A 146 0.55 -9.00 17.85
N ASN A 147 -0.15 -9.76 17.02
CA ASN A 147 -0.29 -9.54 15.59
C ASN A 147 -1.36 -8.47 15.28
N TYR A 148 -1.66 -8.25 14.01
CA TYR A 148 -2.62 -7.23 13.58
C TYR A 148 -4.05 -7.52 14.07
N SER A 149 -4.50 -8.79 14.04
CA SER A 149 -5.83 -9.19 14.53
C SER A 149 -5.98 -8.89 16.02
N ALA A 150 -5.00 -9.28 16.85
CA ALA A 150 -5.02 -8.99 18.28
C ALA A 150 -5.01 -7.50 18.60
N TYR A 151 -4.28 -6.70 17.81
CA TYR A 151 -4.30 -5.24 17.90
C TYR A 151 -5.68 -4.68 17.57
N SER A 152 -6.30 -5.11 16.45
CA SER A 152 -7.62 -4.67 16.00
C SER A 152 -8.70 -4.90 17.04
N ASP A 153 -8.73 -6.12 17.64
CA ASP A 153 -9.67 -6.48 18.69
C ASP A 153 -9.49 -5.61 19.94
N LYS A 154 -8.23 -5.43 20.37
CA LYS A 154 -7.91 -4.62 21.54
C LYS A 154 -8.26 -3.16 21.33
N LYS A 155 -7.99 -2.61 20.15
CA LYS A 155 -8.35 -1.23 19.77
C LYS A 155 -9.87 -1.06 19.78
N ALA A 156 -10.63 -2.01 19.24
CA ALA A 156 -12.09 -1.99 19.27
C ALA A 156 -12.62 -1.98 20.73
N MET A 157 -12.09 -2.84 21.59
CA MET A 157 -12.47 -2.87 23.01
C MET A 157 -12.16 -1.57 23.74
N LEU A 158 -10.98 -0.98 23.52
CA LEU A 158 -10.59 0.30 24.12
C LEU A 158 -11.50 1.45 23.66
N ARG A 159 -11.82 1.47 22.36
CA ARG A 159 -12.75 2.45 21.78
C ARG A 159 -14.14 2.34 22.38
N ASP A 160 -14.68 1.14 22.49
CA ASP A 160 -16.00 0.91 23.10
C ASP A 160 -16.01 1.32 24.57
N ALA A 161 -14.94 1.03 25.30
CA ALA A 161 -14.81 1.45 26.69
C ALA A 161 -14.76 2.99 26.80
N ALA A 162 -13.99 3.68 25.94
CA ALA A 162 -13.92 5.13 25.91
C ALA A 162 -15.28 5.78 25.57
N ILE A 163 -16.02 5.24 24.61
CA ILE A 163 -17.35 5.71 24.24
C ILE A 163 -18.32 5.53 25.41
N ARG A 164 -18.31 4.37 26.08
CA ARG A 164 -19.15 4.13 27.25
C ARG A 164 -18.80 5.08 28.39
N ALA A 165 -17.53 5.30 28.69
CA ALA A 165 -17.08 6.23 29.72
C ALA A 165 -17.56 7.66 29.41
N TYR A 166 -17.42 8.12 28.18
CA TYR A 166 -17.91 9.43 27.73
C TYR A 166 -19.43 9.55 27.89
N LEU A 167 -20.21 8.57 27.42
CA LEU A 167 -21.65 8.60 27.53
C LEU A 167 -22.13 8.59 28.98
N ASN A 168 -21.51 7.78 29.84
CA ASN A 168 -21.82 7.73 31.26
C ASN A 168 -21.52 9.09 31.93
N GLN A 169 -20.39 9.70 31.63
CA GLN A 169 -20.04 11.01 32.15
C GLN A 169 -21.03 12.08 31.66
N GLN A 170 -21.42 12.08 30.39
CA GLN A 170 -22.41 13.03 29.85
C GLN A 170 -23.79 12.84 30.52
N GLN A 171 -24.19 11.60 30.78
CA GLN A 171 -25.44 11.31 31.49
C GLN A 171 -25.40 11.83 32.93
N GLU A 172 -24.28 11.63 33.65
CA GLU A 172 -24.10 12.15 35.02
C GLU A 172 -24.07 13.69 35.03
N ILE A 173 -23.37 14.34 34.12
CA ILE A 173 -23.36 15.80 33.98
C ILE A 173 -24.77 16.35 33.80
N ARG A 174 -25.55 15.79 32.85
CA ARG A 174 -26.95 16.18 32.61
C ARG A 174 -27.83 15.97 33.84
N HIS A 175 -27.63 14.86 34.54
CA HIS A 175 -28.37 14.59 35.78
C HIS A 175 -28.05 15.64 36.85
N GLN A 176 -26.79 15.98 37.08
CA GLN A 176 -26.38 16.99 38.03
C GLN A 176 -26.89 18.40 37.65
N GLU A 177 -26.84 18.75 36.36
CA GLU A 177 -27.41 20.02 35.86
C GLU A 177 -28.93 20.10 36.12
N ALA A 178 -29.67 19.03 35.90
CA ALA A 178 -31.09 18.96 36.17
C ALA A 178 -31.39 19.11 37.69
N VAL A 179 -30.59 18.47 38.55
CA VAL A 179 -30.71 18.59 40.00
C VAL A 179 -30.39 20.02 40.46
N ILE A 180 -29.36 20.67 39.93
CA ILE A 180 -29.00 22.05 40.18
C ILE A 180 -30.13 22.99 39.78
N ALA A 181 -30.68 22.84 38.58
CA ALA A 181 -31.79 23.61 38.07
C ALA A 181 -33.03 23.51 39.02
N LYS A 182 -33.35 22.26 39.46
CA LYS A 182 -34.43 22.01 40.39
C LYS A 182 -34.21 22.67 41.77
N LEU A 183 -32.96 22.62 42.29
CA LEU A 183 -32.62 23.25 43.56
C LEU A 183 -32.73 24.80 43.48
N LYS A 184 -32.33 25.39 42.37
CA LYS A 184 -32.48 26.83 42.10
C LYS A 184 -33.92 27.27 41.99
N SER A 185 -34.82 26.44 41.40
CA SER A 185 -36.24 26.77 41.27
C SER A 185 -36.99 26.89 42.60
N PHE A 186 -36.51 26.27 43.67
CA PHE A 186 -37.15 26.38 45.01
C PHE A 186 -36.92 27.73 45.70
N ASN A 187 -36.05 28.60 45.20
CA ASN A 187 -35.76 29.95 45.64
C ASN A 187 -35.57 30.13 47.18
N ARG A 188 -35.11 29.09 47.90
CA ARG A 188 -34.79 29.09 49.32
C ARG A 188 -33.29 29.19 49.50
N GLU A 189 -32.81 30.03 50.41
CA GLU A 189 -31.37 30.27 50.67
C GLU A 189 -30.58 28.95 50.84
N LYS A 190 -31.12 28.02 51.62
CA LYS A 190 -30.50 26.69 51.85
C LYS A 190 -30.40 25.83 50.57
N SER A 191 -31.38 25.96 49.65
CA SER A 191 -31.39 25.25 48.37
C SER A 191 -30.40 25.87 47.40
N ILE A 192 -30.30 27.20 47.40
CA ILE A 192 -29.33 27.94 46.57
C ILE A 192 -27.89 27.57 46.98
N LYS A 193 -27.56 27.59 48.27
CA LYS A 193 -26.21 27.15 48.76
C LYS A 193 -25.86 25.70 48.35
N ARG A 194 -26.85 24.81 48.35
CA ARG A 194 -26.65 23.43 47.88
C ARG A 194 -26.44 23.35 46.37
N ALA A 195 -27.15 24.19 45.61
CA ALA A 195 -26.96 24.26 44.16
C ALA A 195 -25.55 24.76 43.81
N GLU A 196 -25.09 25.86 44.46
CA GLU A 196 -23.75 26.41 44.28
C GLU A 196 -22.64 25.42 44.63
N SER A 197 -22.81 24.65 45.71
CA SER A 197 -21.85 23.59 46.07
C SER A 197 -21.75 22.52 45.01
N ARG A 198 -22.89 22.10 44.40
CA ARG A 198 -22.90 21.12 43.31
C ARG A 198 -22.33 21.68 42.01
N GLU A 199 -22.58 22.94 41.68
CA GLU A 199 -21.96 23.62 40.55
C GLU A 199 -20.44 23.60 40.66
N LYS A 200 -19.91 23.98 41.83
CA LYS A 200 -18.46 23.92 42.09
C LYS A 200 -17.88 22.51 42.00
N MET A 201 -18.66 21.49 42.30
CA MET A 201 -18.24 20.08 42.08
C MET A 201 -18.27 19.70 40.59
N LEU A 202 -19.31 20.15 39.86
CA LEU A 202 -19.44 19.94 38.43
C LEU A 202 -18.30 20.61 37.63
N ASP A 203 -17.96 21.84 38.02
CA ASP A 203 -16.86 22.60 37.38
C ASP A 203 -15.47 21.97 37.58
N LYS A 204 -15.32 21.15 38.63
CA LYS A 204 -14.07 20.40 38.89
C LYS A 204 -13.96 19.07 38.13
N ILE A 205 -15.03 18.64 37.51
CA ILE A 205 -15.01 17.40 36.74
C ILE A 205 -14.22 17.65 35.44
N GLU A 206 -13.13 16.94 35.28
CA GLU A 206 -12.40 16.90 34.00
C GLU A 206 -13.30 16.26 32.95
N ARG A 207 -13.73 17.05 31.96
CA ARG A 207 -14.63 16.58 30.91
C ARG A 207 -13.86 15.71 29.92
N LEU A 208 -14.30 14.49 29.77
CA LEU A 208 -13.78 13.62 28.74
C LEU A 208 -14.10 14.21 27.35
N GLU A 209 -13.11 14.25 26.50
CA GLU A 209 -13.32 14.61 25.11
C GLU A 209 -14.16 13.52 24.43
N LYS A 210 -15.04 13.94 23.53
CA LYS A 210 -15.80 12.98 22.72
C LYS A 210 -14.78 12.15 21.92
N PRO A 211 -14.74 10.81 22.09
CA PRO A 211 -13.85 9.98 21.29
C PRO A 211 -14.10 10.31 19.81
N THR A 212 -13.10 10.88 19.17
CA THR A 212 -13.19 11.24 17.75
C THR A 212 -13.40 9.94 16.99
N GLN A 213 -14.50 9.83 16.29
CA GLN A 213 -14.54 8.92 15.17
C GLN A 213 -13.61 9.59 14.16
N ALA A 214 -12.34 9.16 14.12
CA ALA A 214 -11.58 9.37 12.93
C ALA A 214 -12.42 8.73 11.82
N ASN A 215 -12.96 9.56 10.94
CA ASN A 215 -13.59 9.08 9.72
C ASN A 215 -12.45 8.59 8.82
N ASP A 216 -11.81 7.48 9.23
CA ASP A 216 -10.80 6.79 8.43
C ASP A 216 -11.45 6.01 7.28
N SER A 217 -12.77 5.99 7.23
CA SER A 217 -13.53 5.38 6.14
C SER A 217 -13.96 6.45 5.14
N MET A 218 -13.36 6.39 3.98
CA MET A 218 -13.81 7.12 2.80
C MET A 218 -15.07 6.41 2.28
N ASP A 219 -16.23 7.09 2.34
CA ASP A 219 -17.48 6.56 1.75
C ASP A 219 -17.53 6.99 0.28
N ILE A 220 -17.01 6.15 -0.60
CA ILE A 220 -17.03 6.36 -2.04
C ILE A 220 -18.30 5.72 -2.59
N ARG A 221 -19.22 6.54 -3.09
CA ARG A 221 -20.38 6.09 -3.86
C ARG A 221 -20.16 6.41 -5.32
N LEU A 222 -19.96 5.38 -6.12
CA LEU A 222 -19.85 5.47 -7.57
C LEU A 222 -21.22 5.11 -8.16
N GLU A 223 -22.05 6.10 -8.40
CA GLU A 223 -23.34 5.95 -9.09
C GLU A 223 -23.18 6.52 -10.50
N PRO A 224 -23.36 5.69 -11.55
CA PRO A 224 -23.20 6.17 -12.91
C PRO A 224 -24.39 7.02 -13.34
N ASP A 225 -24.13 8.19 -13.93
CA ASP A 225 -25.17 9.07 -14.48
C ASP A 225 -25.91 8.41 -15.66
N VAL A 226 -25.23 7.57 -16.43
CA VAL A 226 -25.77 6.84 -17.56
C VAL A 226 -25.71 5.34 -17.33
N VAL A 227 -26.82 4.67 -17.40
CA VAL A 227 -26.86 3.21 -17.27
C VAL A 227 -26.51 2.56 -18.61
N SER A 228 -25.48 1.70 -18.61
CA SER A 228 -25.05 0.91 -19.77
C SER A 228 -26.08 -0.15 -20.17
N GLY A 229 -25.94 -0.71 -21.36
CA GLY A 229 -26.60 -1.97 -21.76
C GLY A 229 -26.24 -3.12 -20.82
N ASN A 230 -26.89 -4.27 -20.98
CA ASN A 230 -26.59 -5.44 -20.15
C ASN A 230 -25.22 -6.05 -20.47
N ASP A 231 -24.87 -6.12 -21.75
CA ASP A 231 -23.55 -6.54 -22.19
C ASP A 231 -22.63 -5.32 -22.19
N VAL A 232 -21.57 -5.36 -21.37
CA VAL A 232 -20.63 -4.23 -21.17
C VAL A 232 -19.39 -4.41 -21.99
N LEU A 233 -18.79 -5.59 -21.95
CA LEU A 233 -17.57 -5.90 -22.67
C LEU A 233 -17.63 -7.35 -23.19
N THR A 234 -17.25 -7.53 -24.45
CA THR A 234 -17.00 -8.85 -25.05
C THR A 234 -15.60 -8.83 -25.64
N VAL A 235 -14.78 -9.78 -25.23
CA VAL A 235 -13.42 -10.02 -25.75
C VAL A 235 -13.39 -11.37 -26.42
N THR A 236 -12.87 -11.43 -27.65
CA THR A 236 -12.83 -12.66 -28.45
C THR A 236 -11.47 -12.84 -29.10
N ASP A 237 -10.85 -14.02 -28.91
CA ASP A 237 -9.57 -14.45 -29.49
C ASP A 237 -8.41 -13.44 -29.27
N LEU A 238 -8.43 -12.70 -28.14
CA LEU A 238 -7.49 -11.64 -27.89
C LEU A 238 -6.09 -12.19 -27.63
N SER A 239 -5.09 -11.67 -28.34
CA SER A 239 -3.69 -12.07 -28.17
C SER A 239 -2.77 -10.86 -28.17
N LYS A 240 -1.70 -10.94 -27.36
CA LYS A 240 -0.66 -9.89 -27.26
C LYS A 240 0.70 -10.47 -26.98
N SER A 241 1.68 -9.99 -27.75
CA SER A 241 3.11 -10.28 -27.55
C SER A 241 3.93 -9.01 -27.65
N PHE A 242 5.06 -8.96 -27.00
CA PHE A 242 6.08 -7.94 -27.20
C PHE A 242 7.39 -8.61 -27.56
N ASP A 243 7.94 -8.26 -28.73
CA ASP A 243 9.14 -8.86 -29.30
C ASP A 243 9.06 -10.40 -29.30
N THR A 244 9.83 -11.04 -28.43
CA THR A 244 9.86 -12.52 -28.30
C THR A 244 8.99 -13.07 -27.18
N GLN A 245 8.42 -12.22 -26.35
CA GLN A 245 7.62 -12.63 -25.19
C GLN A 245 6.13 -12.57 -25.50
N THR A 246 5.47 -13.71 -25.53
CA THR A 246 4.01 -13.80 -25.58
C THR A 246 3.43 -13.59 -24.20
N LEU A 247 2.55 -12.61 -24.03
CA LEU A 247 1.88 -12.35 -22.75
C LEU A 247 0.64 -13.23 -22.57
N PHE A 248 -0.22 -13.26 -23.59
CA PHE A 248 -1.42 -14.10 -23.59
C PHE A 248 -1.88 -14.36 -25.04
N THR A 249 -2.59 -15.47 -25.23
CA THR A 249 -3.13 -15.90 -26.52
C THR A 249 -4.56 -16.38 -26.36
N ASN A 250 -5.40 -16.07 -27.35
CA ASN A 250 -6.78 -16.55 -27.49
C ASN A 250 -7.60 -16.38 -26.20
N VAL A 251 -7.57 -15.16 -25.65
CA VAL A 251 -8.33 -14.83 -24.44
C VAL A 251 -9.75 -14.44 -24.81
N ASP A 252 -10.71 -15.18 -24.26
CA ASP A 252 -12.14 -14.98 -24.44
C ASP A 252 -12.83 -14.74 -23.09
N PHE A 253 -13.58 -13.68 -22.97
CA PHE A 253 -14.46 -13.43 -21.82
C PHE A 253 -15.51 -12.36 -22.11
N GLU A 254 -16.56 -12.37 -21.30
CA GLU A 254 -17.61 -11.36 -21.32
C GLU A 254 -17.80 -10.76 -19.94
N ILE A 255 -18.15 -9.46 -19.90
CA ILE A 255 -18.51 -8.75 -18.66
C ILE A 255 -19.89 -8.14 -18.86
N LYS A 256 -20.79 -8.42 -17.92
CA LYS A 256 -22.16 -7.89 -17.89
C LYS A 256 -22.29 -6.78 -16.86
N ARG A 257 -23.32 -5.96 -17.01
CA ARG A 257 -23.60 -4.88 -16.07
C ARG A 257 -23.77 -5.39 -14.64
N GLY A 258 -23.05 -4.75 -13.71
CA GLY A 258 -23.09 -5.09 -12.29
C GLY A 258 -22.11 -6.18 -11.89
N GLU A 259 -21.42 -6.83 -12.83
CA GLU A 259 -20.37 -7.80 -12.52
C GLU A 259 -19.10 -7.08 -12.00
N ARG A 260 -18.39 -7.76 -11.11
CA ARG A 260 -17.10 -7.36 -10.58
C ARG A 260 -16.11 -8.47 -10.89
N VAL A 261 -15.17 -8.19 -11.77
CA VAL A 261 -14.20 -9.16 -12.28
C VAL A 261 -12.82 -8.80 -11.76
N ALA A 262 -12.13 -9.75 -11.14
CA ALA A 262 -10.74 -9.61 -10.74
C ALA A 262 -9.82 -10.33 -11.72
N ILE A 263 -8.79 -9.64 -12.22
CA ILE A 263 -7.73 -10.22 -13.05
C ILE A 263 -6.56 -10.53 -12.14
N ILE A 264 -6.24 -11.81 -11.97
CA ILE A 264 -5.17 -12.30 -11.13
C ILE A 264 -4.07 -12.97 -11.95
N GLY A 265 -2.85 -12.95 -11.47
CA GLY A 265 -1.68 -13.56 -12.10
C GLY A 265 -0.39 -12.96 -11.61
N ASN A 266 0.73 -13.64 -11.86
CA ASN A 266 2.06 -13.19 -11.48
C ASN A 266 2.46 -11.87 -12.17
N ASN A 267 3.49 -11.21 -11.68
CA ASN A 267 3.99 -10.01 -12.32
C ASN A 267 4.55 -10.31 -13.71
N GLY A 268 4.28 -9.41 -14.67
CA GLY A 268 4.71 -9.58 -16.06
C GLY A 268 3.81 -10.47 -16.94
N THR A 269 2.71 -11.02 -16.42
CA THR A 269 1.76 -11.82 -17.23
C THR A 269 0.85 -11.01 -18.15
N GLY A 270 0.93 -9.67 -18.09
CA GLY A 270 0.18 -8.80 -19.00
C GLY A 270 -1.13 -8.24 -18.45
N LYS A 271 -1.38 -8.28 -17.12
CA LYS A 271 -2.60 -7.74 -16.51
C LYS A 271 -2.85 -6.27 -16.89
N THR A 272 -1.89 -5.40 -16.61
CA THR A 272 -1.92 -3.98 -17.02
C THR A 272 -2.03 -3.80 -18.52
N THR A 273 -1.35 -4.65 -19.31
CA THR A 273 -1.43 -4.61 -20.77
C THR A 273 -2.84 -4.92 -21.26
N LEU A 274 -3.51 -5.92 -20.67
CA LEU A 274 -4.89 -6.24 -20.98
C LEU A 274 -5.83 -5.06 -20.70
N LEU A 275 -5.69 -4.41 -19.55
CA LEU A 275 -6.49 -3.22 -19.21
C LEU A 275 -6.21 -2.06 -20.17
N LYS A 276 -4.94 -1.83 -20.55
CA LYS A 276 -4.56 -0.81 -21.54
C LYS A 276 -5.11 -1.11 -22.94
N ILE A 277 -5.20 -2.38 -23.33
CA ILE A 277 -5.80 -2.78 -24.60
C ILE A 277 -7.32 -2.57 -24.57
N ILE A 278 -8.01 -2.96 -23.49
CA ILE A 278 -9.45 -2.70 -23.32
C ILE A 278 -9.78 -1.21 -23.37
N ASN A 279 -8.90 -0.38 -22.77
CA ASN A 279 -9.04 1.07 -22.81
C ASN A 279 -8.59 1.72 -24.14
N GLY A 280 -8.10 0.93 -25.11
CA GLY A 280 -7.67 1.42 -26.41
C GLY A 280 -6.34 2.19 -26.44
N ILE A 281 -5.55 2.13 -25.34
CA ILE A 281 -4.23 2.77 -25.23
C ILE A 281 -3.19 2.01 -26.05
N ILE A 282 -3.25 0.68 -26.01
CA ILE A 282 -2.33 -0.23 -26.73
C ILE A 282 -3.15 -1.09 -27.70
N PRO A 283 -2.72 -1.28 -28.96
CA PRO A 283 -3.40 -2.17 -29.89
C PRO A 283 -3.14 -3.64 -29.50
N ALA A 284 -4.15 -4.50 -29.72
CA ALA A 284 -3.98 -5.94 -29.69
C ALA A 284 -3.25 -6.41 -30.97
N ASP A 285 -2.60 -7.58 -30.90
CA ASP A 285 -1.99 -8.21 -32.08
C ASP A 285 -3.04 -8.98 -32.90
N SER A 286 -4.00 -9.62 -32.21
CA SER A 286 -5.15 -10.27 -32.83
C SER A 286 -6.35 -10.28 -31.88
N GLY A 287 -7.51 -10.63 -32.40
CA GLY A 287 -8.77 -10.68 -31.66
C GLY A 287 -9.59 -9.41 -31.77
N GLN A 288 -10.71 -9.38 -31.09
CA GLN A 288 -11.67 -8.28 -31.11
C GLN A 288 -12.13 -7.91 -29.72
N ILE A 289 -12.28 -6.61 -29.49
CA ILE A 289 -12.91 -6.04 -28.29
C ILE A 289 -14.16 -5.29 -28.72
N ARG A 290 -15.29 -5.65 -28.12
CA ARG A 290 -16.57 -4.99 -28.36
C ARG A 290 -17.11 -4.44 -27.06
N LEU A 291 -17.29 -3.14 -27.01
CA LEU A 291 -18.00 -2.45 -25.94
C LEU A 291 -19.50 -2.46 -26.21
N GLY A 292 -20.29 -2.62 -25.16
CA GLY A 292 -21.73 -2.55 -25.22
C GLY A 292 -22.27 -1.15 -25.45
N SER A 293 -23.59 -1.04 -25.56
CA SER A 293 -24.23 0.25 -25.78
C SER A 293 -24.13 1.15 -24.54
N LYS A 294 -23.86 2.43 -24.75
CA LYS A 294 -23.71 3.45 -23.70
C LYS A 294 -22.66 3.08 -22.62
N VAL A 295 -21.62 2.35 -22.99
CA VAL A 295 -20.50 2.05 -22.10
C VAL A 295 -19.49 3.18 -22.16
N HIS A 296 -19.18 3.76 -21.00
CA HIS A 296 -18.18 4.79 -20.79
C HIS A 296 -17.11 4.23 -19.85
N ILE A 297 -15.88 4.08 -20.35
CA ILE A 297 -14.78 3.52 -19.57
C ILE A 297 -14.16 4.62 -18.70
N GLY A 298 -13.96 4.30 -17.42
CA GLY A 298 -13.09 5.04 -16.51
C GLY A 298 -11.88 4.19 -16.17
N TYR A 299 -10.68 4.68 -16.44
CA TYR A 299 -9.43 3.98 -16.20
C TYR A 299 -8.64 4.62 -15.06
N TYR A 300 -8.33 3.83 -14.04
CA TYR A 300 -7.42 4.20 -12.98
C TYR A 300 -6.07 3.56 -13.25
N ASP A 301 -5.05 4.42 -13.49
CA ASP A 301 -3.69 4.00 -13.81
C ASP A 301 -2.82 4.00 -12.56
N GLN A 302 -2.05 2.95 -12.35
CA GLN A 302 -1.11 2.81 -11.24
C GLN A 302 -0.06 3.95 -11.20
N GLU A 303 0.39 4.42 -12.36
CA GLU A 303 1.42 5.45 -12.46
C GLU A 303 0.87 6.90 -12.34
N HIS A 304 -0.45 7.06 -12.19
CA HIS A 304 -1.13 8.37 -12.07
C HIS A 304 -0.74 9.39 -13.16
N GLN A 305 -0.45 8.92 -14.38
CA GLN A 305 0.01 9.74 -15.50
C GLN A 305 -0.99 10.81 -15.95
N VAL A 306 -2.23 10.71 -15.48
CA VAL A 306 -3.34 11.62 -15.85
C VAL A 306 -3.32 12.93 -15.04
N LEU A 307 -2.42 13.10 -14.06
CA LEU A 307 -2.35 14.27 -13.19
C LEU A 307 -1.30 15.29 -13.68
N HIS A 308 -1.65 16.57 -13.65
CA HIS A 308 -0.74 17.66 -13.99
C HIS A 308 0.03 18.11 -12.74
N MET A 309 1.32 17.82 -12.69
CA MET A 309 2.17 18.01 -11.51
C MET A 309 2.37 19.48 -11.09
N ASP A 310 2.16 20.40 -12.00
CA ASP A 310 2.32 21.86 -11.84
C ASP A 310 1.04 22.58 -11.36
N LYS A 311 -0.09 21.86 -11.29
CA LYS A 311 -1.37 22.38 -10.81
C LYS A 311 -1.59 22.08 -9.34
N THR A 312 -2.45 22.91 -8.70
CA THR A 312 -3.00 22.58 -7.39
C THR A 312 -4.12 21.54 -7.51
N LEU A 313 -4.45 20.85 -6.40
CA LEU A 313 -5.58 19.91 -6.39
C LEU A 313 -6.87 20.59 -6.87
N PHE A 314 -7.10 21.81 -6.40
CA PHE A 314 -8.29 22.58 -6.78
C PHE A 314 -8.32 22.86 -8.29
N GLN A 315 -7.20 23.33 -8.86
CA GLN A 315 -7.08 23.63 -10.29
C GLN A 315 -7.24 22.37 -11.15
N GLU A 316 -6.67 21.24 -10.71
CA GLU A 316 -6.76 19.97 -11.41
C GLU A 316 -8.21 19.50 -11.59
N ILE A 317 -9.03 19.61 -10.53
CA ILE A 317 -10.46 19.26 -10.59
C ILE A 317 -11.23 20.31 -11.39
N GLN A 318 -10.97 21.61 -11.16
CA GLN A 318 -11.68 22.71 -11.83
C GLN A 318 -11.50 22.68 -13.35
N ASP A 319 -10.25 22.47 -13.82
CA ASP A 319 -9.94 22.44 -15.24
C ASP A 319 -10.52 21.20 -15.93
N THR A 320 -10.60 20.09 -15.23
CA THR A 320 -11.20 18.85 -15.73
C THR A 320 -12.73 18.94 -15.77
N TYR A 321 -13.33 19.61 -14.78
CA TYR A 321 -14.79 19.73 -14.60
C TYR A 321 -15.23 21.20 -14.46
N PRO A 322 -15.21 21.99 -15.53
CA PRO A 322 -15.46 23.44 -15.49
C PRO A 322 -16.85 23.84 -14.99
N ASN A 323 -17.81 22.92 -15.07
CA ASN A 323 -19.20 23.16 -14.64
C ASN A 323 -19.40 23.05 -13.12
N MET A 324 -18.39 22.58 -12.38
CA MET A 324 -18.46 22.49 -10.92
C MET A 324 -18.19 23.82 -10.27
N ASN A 325 -19.00 24.16 -9.26
CA ASN A 325 -18.74 25.33 -8.43
C ASN A 325 -17.68 25.04 -7.35
N ASN A 326 -17.08 26.09 -6.79
CA ASN A 326 -16.01 25.98 -5.78
C ASN A 326 -16.40 25.13 -4.57
N THR A 327 -17.66 25.17 -4.15
CA THR A 327 -18.17 24.40 -3.01
C THR A 327 -18.23 22.91 -3.34
N GLN A 328 -18.67 22.56 -4.55
CA GLN A 328 -18.69 21.17 -5.01
C GLN A 328 -17.30 20.59 -5.10
N ILE A 329 -16.33 21.33 -5.67
CA ILE A 329 -14.93 20.89 -5.76
C ILE A 329 -14.36 20.63 -4.37
N ARG A 330 -14.55 21.57 -3.42
CA ARG A 330 -14.07 21.40 -2.04
C ARG A 330 -14.73 20.23 -1.31
N ASN A 331 -16.04 20.03 -1.49
CA ASN A 331 -16.76 18.91 -0.91
C ASN A 331 -16.27 17.57 -1.47
N THR A 332 -16.02 17.49 -2.77
CA THR A 332 -15.42 16.30 -3.38
C THR A 332 -14.04 16.02 -2.80
N LEU A 333 -13.14 17.01 -2.79
CA LEU A 333 -11.81 16.86 -2.23
C LEU A 333 -11.85 16.49 -0.74
N ALA A 334 -12.78 17.06 0.04
CA ALA A 334 -12.96 16.71 1.46
C ALA A 334 -13.42 15.26 1.65
N ALA A 335 -14.26 14.71 0.74
CA ALA A 335 -14.63 13.29 0.76
C ALA A 335 -13.41 12.37 0.58
N PHE A 336 -12.35 12.85 -0.10
CA PHE A 336 -11.07 12.17 -0.27
C PHE A 336 -10.00 12.62 0.74
N LEU A 337 -10.44 13.20 1.87
CA LEU A 337 -9.60 13.61 3.02
C LEU A 337 -8.65 14.79 2.73
N PHE A 338 -8.93 15.60 1.72
CA PHE A 338 -8.24 16.87 1.49
C PHE A 338 -9.07 18.02 2.05
N THR A 339 -8.68 18.58 3.20
CA THR A 339 -9.45 19.59 3.92
C THR A 339 -8.68 20.90 4.10
N GLY A 340 -9.40 21.99 4.31
CA GLY A 340 -8.79 23.30 4.57
C GLY A 340 -7.88 23.77 3.44
N ASP A 341 -6.61 24.03 3.77
CA ASP A 341 -5.60 24.55 2.84
C ASP A 341 -4.96 23.43 1.97
N ASP A 342 -5.22 22.16 2.26
CA ASP A 342 -4.68 21.05 1.49
C ASP A 342 -5.10 21.13 0.02
N VAL A 343 -6.27 21.66 -0.27
CA VAL A 343 -6.80 21.80 -1.64
C VAL A 343 -5.94 22.70 -2.54
N PHE A 344 -5.07 23.51 -1.94
CA PHE A 344 -4.15 24.40 -2.68
C PHE A 344 -2.73 23.86 -2.80
N LYS A 345 -2.45 22.66 -2.25
CA LYS A 345 -1.17 21.98 -2.46
C LYS A 345 -0.97 21.64 -3.93
N LEU A 346 0.26 21.73 -4.40
CA LEU A 346 0.62 21.30 -5.75
C LEU A 346 0.63 19.75 -5.79
N ILE A 347 0.19 19.19 -6.92
CA ILE A 347 0.14 17.73 -7.12
C ILE A 347 1.52 17.09 -6.98
N ARG A 348 2.59 17.78 -7.43
CA ARG A 348 3.97 17.30 -7.28
C ARG A 348 4.41 17.11 -5.82
N ASP A 349 3.82 17.88 -4.89
CA ASP A 349 4.19 17.86 -3.46
C ASP A 349 3.41 16.79 -2.68
N LEU A 350 2.49 16.08 -3.33
CA LEU A 350 1.71 15.00 -2.75
C LEU A 350 2.51 13.69 -2.72
N SER A 351 2.27 12.89 -1.68
CA SER A 351 2.69 11.49 -1.62
C SER A 351 2.00 10.65 -2.70
N GLY A 352 2.53 9.44 -2.98
CA GLY A 352 1.92 8.50 -3.94
C GLY A 352 0.47 8.18 -3.60
N GLY A 353 0.17 7.87 -2.33
CA GLY A 353 -1.19 7.61 -1.87
C GLY A 353 -2.13 8.82 -1.97
N GLU A 354 -1.64 10.03 -1.75
CA GLU A 354 -2.43 11.25 -1.96
C GLU A 354 -2.75 11.47 -3.43
N ARG A 355 -1.78 11.25 -4.34
CA ARG A 355 -2.04 11.30 -5.79
C ARG A 355 -3.07 10.26 -6.22
N GLY A 356 -3.00 9.04 -5.68
CA GLY A 356 -4.02 8.01 -5.90
C GLY A 356 -5.42 8.48 -5.52
N ARG A 357 -5.57 9.11 -4.35
CA ARG A 357 -6.86 9.68 -3.94
C ARG A 357 -7.37 10.77 -4.88
N VAL A 358 -6.50 11.63 -5.42
CA VAL A 358 -6.89 12.64 -6.42
C VAL A 358 -7.34 11.97 -7.72
N SER A 359 -6.63 10.94 -8.19
CA SER A 359 -7.02 10.17 -9.37
C SER A 359 -8.37 9.49 -9.19
N LEU A 360 -8.64 8.91 -8.00
CA LEU A 360 -9.95 8.36 -7.67
C LEU A 360 -11.04 9.43 -7.59
N ALA A 361 -10.74 10.63 -7.06
CA ALA A 361 -11.68 11.75 -7.07
C ALA A 361 -12.06 12.17 -8.50
N LYS A 362 -11.09 12.24 -9.42
CA LYS A 362 -11.35 12.49 -10.85
C LYS A 362 -12.19 11.39 -11.47
N LEU A 363 -11.89 10.13 -11.18
CA LEU A 363 -12.65 9.00 -11.69
C LEU A 363 -14.11 9.03 -11.20
N MET A 364 -14.33 9.37 -9.93
CA MET A 364 -15.68 9.49 -9.35
C MET A 364 -16.51 10.59 -10.00
N LEU A 365 -15.89 11.68 -10.44
CA LEU A 365 -16.55 12.79 -11.12
C LEU A 365 -16.78 12.55 -12.62
N SER A 366 -16.24 11.46 -13.17
CA SER A 366 -16.42 11.12 -14.58
C SER A 366 -17.77 10.44 -14.83
N ASP A 367 -18.25 10.52 -16.08
CA ASP A 367 -19.47 9.82 -16.54
C ASP A 367 -19.27 8.30 -16.72
N ALA A 368 -18.18 7.76 -16.15
CA ALA A 368 -17.82 6.36 -16.33
C ALA A 368 -18.82 5.43 -15.65
N ASN A 369 -19.25 4.42 -16.39
CA ASN A 369 -20.14 3.35 -15.90
C ASN A 369 -19.48 1.96 -16.02
N PHE A 370 -18.27 1.89 -16.56
CA PHE A 370 -17.41 0.72 -16.58
C PHE A 370 -15.99 1.09 -16.08
N LEU A 371 -15.60 0.58 -14.94
CA LEU A 371 -14.36 0.94 -14.28
C LEU A 371 -13.27 -0.10 -14.51
N LEU A 372 -12.12 0.32 -14.99
CA LEU A 372 -10.90 -0.45 -15.08
C LEU A 372 -9.95 0.06 -14.00
N LEU A 373 -9.61 -0.77 -13.02
CA LEU A 373 -8.77 -0.40 -11.89
C LEU A 373 -7.48 -1.23 -11.93
N ASP A 374 -6.34 -0.56 -12.10
CA ASP A 374 -5.02 -1.17 -12.15
C ASP A 374 -4.30 -0.89 -10.82
N GLU A 375 -4.23 -1.91 -9.95
CA GLU A 375 -3.65 -1.84 -8.60
C GLU A 375 -4.14 -0.59 -7.80
N PRO A 376 -5.46 -0.50 -7.51
CA PRO A 376 -6.04 0.72 -6.94
C PRO A 376 -5.69 0.97 -5.46
N PHE A 377 -4.93 0.08 -4.81
CA PHE A 377 -4.55 0.14 -3.39
C PHE A 377 -3.08 -0.14 -3.17
#